data_48f0654d94b0103ac3659aef9515ac7b
#
_entry.id   48f0654d94b0103ac3659aef9515ac7b
#
_cell.length_a   1.000
_cell.length_b   1.000
_cell.length_c   1.000
_cell.angle_alpha   90.00
_cell.angle_beta   90.00
_cell.angle_gamma   90.00
#
_symmetry.space_group_name_H-M   'P 1'
#
loop_
_entity.id
_entity.type
_entity.pdbx_description
1 polymer ?
#
loop_
_entity_poly.entity_id
_entity_poly.type
_entity_poly.pdbx_seq_one_letter_code
_entity_poly.pdbx_strand_id
1 'polypeptide(L)'
;MKKAILFWIMFFAFSIALLAQEAKIDQPAPDFKLEDINGMDVLLSDYSGKIVVLEWINFDCPYVRKHYQSGNIPKMQDKYTKQGVIWMAICSSAPGKEGNLPTGEIKKRIKQYNGKMTFYLIDSDGKVGKMYGAKTTPHFFIINKEGKLVYSGAVDDKPSTDIEDIKSARNYVTEVLDSLLAGKNPPVKVTKPYGCSVKYK
;
A
#
# COMPACT_ATOMS: atom_id res chain seq x y z
N MET A 1 -22.84 68.09 -4.21
CA MET A 1 -23.25 66.95 -3.40
C MET A 1 -22.73 65.68 -4.11
N LYS A 2 -21.59 65.13 -3.67
CA LYS A 2 -20.94 63.89 -4.24
C LYS A 2 -21.43 62.70 -3.44
N LYS A 3 -22.18 61.77 -4.09
CA LYS A 3 -22.61 60.51 -3.48
C LYS A 3 -21.47 59.49 -3.61
N ALA A 4 -20.92 59.10 -2.49
CA ALA A 4 -19.96 57.97 -2.41
C ALA A 4 -20.75 56.64 -2.44
N ILE A 5 -20.49 55.82 -3.45
CA ILE A 5 -21.03 54.46 -3.57
C ILE A 5 -20.01 53.57 -2.91
N LEU A 6 -20.39 52.98 -1.77
CA LEU A 6 -19.60 52.03 -1.02
C LEU A 6 -19.82 50.60 -1.62
N PHE A 7 -18.81 50.08 -2.33
CA PHE A 7 -18.82 48.72 -2.86
C PHE A 7 -18.45 47.78 -1.72
N TRP A 8 -19.41 47.01 -1.23
CA TRP A 8 -19.19 45.92 -0.31
C TRP A 8 -18.73 44.67 -1.12
N ILE A 9 -17.44 44.35 -1.07
CA ILE A 9 -16.91 43.09 -1.60
C ILE A 9 -17.14 42.00 -0.53
N MET A 10 -18.16 41.19 -0.77
CA MET A 10 -18.47 40.02 0.04
C MET A 10 -17.48 38.87 -0.31
N PHE A 11 -16.47 38.68 0.53
CA PHE A 11 -15.53 37.57 0.42
C PHE A 11 -16.26 36.27 0.80
N PHE A 12 -16.69 35.50 -0.19
CA PHE A 12 -17.21 34.16 0.01
C PHE A 12 -16.00 33.23 0.29
N ALA A 13 -15.73 32.97 1.55
CA ALA A 13 -14.77 31.93 1.94
C ALA A 13 -15.38 30.56 1.58
N PHE A 14 -14.97 30.02 0.44
CA PHE A 14 -15.33 28.67 0.03
C PHE A 14 -14.49 27.70 0.90
N SER A 15 -15.05 27.23 2.00
CA SER A 15 -14.47 26.15 2.79
C SER A 15 -14.52 24.87 1.95
N ILE A 16 -13.42 24.54 1.26
CA ILE A 16 -13.26 23.23 0.64
C ILE A 16 -13.13 22.23 1.79
N ALA A 17 -14.23 21.55 2.10
CA ALA A 17 -14.17 20.36 2.96
C ALA A 17 -13.29 19.34 2.22
N LEU A 18 -12.10 19.09 2.76
CA LEU A 18 -11.19 18.04 2.29
C LEU A 18 -11.85 16.70 2.66
N LEU A 19 -12.77 16.23 1.82
CA LEU A 19 -13.29 14.87 1.92
C LEU A 19 -12.08 13.93 1.76
N ALA A 20 -11.88 13.03 2.71
CA ALA A 20 -10.86 12.01 2.60
C ALA A 20 -11.07 11.28 1.27
N GLN A 21 -10.13 11.45 0.34
CA GLN A 21 -10.22 10.87 -1.00
C GLN A 21 -10.03 9.36 -0.88
N GLU A 22 -11.05 8.58 -1.25
CA GLU A 22 -10.92 7.12 -1.35
C GLU A 22 -10.07 6.73 -2.57
N ALA A 23 -9.23 5.70 -2.40
CA ALA A 23 -8.42 5.16 -3.48
C ALA A 23 -9.30 4.49 -4.56
N LYS A 24 -9.15 4.92 -5.82
CA LYS A 24 -9.90 4.39 -6.96
C LYS A 24 -8.95 4.10 -8.11
N ILE A 25 -9.20 3.01 -8.83
CA ILE A 25 -8.41 2.62 -10.00
C ILE A 25 -8.46 3.74 -11.05
N ASP A 26 -7.31 3.96 -11.70
CA ASP A 26 -7.04 4.98 -12.72
C ASP A 26 -7.15 6.44 -12.22
N GLN A 27 -7.35 6.65 -10.93
CA GLN A 27 -7.35 7.98 -10.31
C GLN A 27 -6.04 8.23 -9.57
N PRO A 28 -5.69 9.50 -9.26
CA PRO A 28 -4.58 9.82 -8.39
C PRO A 28 -4.70 9.04 -7.07
N ALA A 29 -3.61 8.39 -6.68
CA ALA A 29 -3.55 7.69 -5.41
C ALA A 29 -3.64 8.70 -4.26
N PRO A 30 -4.49 8.48 -3.25
CA PRO A 30 -4.56 9.36 -2.09
C PRO A 30 -3.21 9.45 -1.38
N ASP A 31 -2.76 10.68 -1.12
CA ASP A 31 -1.50 10.90 -0.39
C ASP A 31 -1.67 10.57 1.09
N PHE A 32 -0.58 10.15 1.71
CA PHE A 32 -0.54 9.88 3.15
C PHE A 32 0.87 10.11 3.71
N LYS A 33 0.90 10.31 5.02
CA LYS A 33 2.13 10.35 5.81
C LYS A 33 2.03 9.31 6.92
N LEU A 34 3.01 8.41 6.99
CA LEU A 34 3.15 7.41 8.04
C LEU A 34 4.59 7.37 8.56
N GLU A 35 4.75 6.94 9.80
CA GLU A 35 6.07 6.67 10.38
C GLU A 35 6.53 5.25 10.03
N ASP A 36 7.80 5.10 9.66
CA ASP A 36 8.43 3.79 9.51
C ASP A 36 8.92 3.23 10.85
N ILE A 37 9.32 1.95 10.85
CA ILE A 37 9.86 1.27 12.05
C ILE A 37 11.21 1.83 12.54
N ASN A 38 11.79 2.83 11.89
CA ASN A 38 13.01 3.53 12.31
C ASN A 38 12.70 4.94 12.83
N GLY A 39 11.43 5.33 12.89
CA GLY A 39 10.98 6.64 13.35
C GLY A 39 11.08 7.74 12.29
N MET A 40 11.18 7.36 11.00
CA MET A 40 11.19 8.32 9.90
C MET A 40 9.78 8.54 9.37
N ASP A 41 9.41 9.79 9.16
CA ASP A 41 8.22 10.16 8.41
C ASP A 41 8.40 9.83 6.93
N VAL A 42 7.44 9.10 6.36
CA VAL A 42 7.40 8.73 4.95
C VAL A 42 6.12 9.28 4.34
N LEU A 43 6.24 10.16 3.34
CA LEU A 43 5.12 10.67 2.55
C LEU A 43 5.08 9.93 1.21
N LEU A 44 3.90 9.52 0.77
CA LEU A 44 3.76 8.89 -0.54
C LEU A 44 4.18 9.84 -1.67
N SER A 45 3.83 11.11 -1.57
CA SER A 45 4.16 12.16 -2.55
C SER A 45 5.66 12.38 -2.77
N ASP A 46 6.53 12.02 -1.82
CA ASP A 46 7.99 12.10 -1.97
C ASP A 46 8.52 11.13 -3.04
N TYR A 47 7.71 10.15 -3.43
CA TYR A 47 8.06 9.13 -4.44
C TYR A 47 7.37 9.38 -5.79
N SER A 48 6.97 10.63 -6.06
CA SER A 48 6.46 11.03 -7.37
C SER A 48 7.44 10.64 -8.49
N GLY A 49 6.92 10.16 -9.61
CA GLY A 49 7.74 9.66 -10.74
C GLY A 49 8.30 8.24 -10.55
N LYS A 50 8.01 7.58 -9.43
CA LYS A 50 8.37 6.18 -9.17
C LYS A 50 7.15 5.27 -9.26
N ILE A 51 7.36 3.99 -9.55
CA ILE A 51 6.36 2.96 -9.31
C ILE A 51 6.40 2.64 -7.82
N VAL A 52 5.24 2.66 -7.16
CA VAL A 52 5.12 2.36 -5.73
C VAL A 52 4.21 1.15 -5.52
N VAL A 53 4.66 0.20 -4.72
CA VAL A 53 3.86 -0.93 -4.23
C VAL A 53 3.50 -0.65 -2.77
N LEU A 54 2.20 -0.69 -2.46
CA LEU A 54 1.71 -0.73 -1.09
C LEU A 54 1.26 -2.17 -0.81
N GLU A 55 1.87 -2.80 0.19
CA GLU A 55 1.56 -4.15 0.65
C GLU A 55 0.96 -4.08 2.05
N TRP A 56 -0.35 -4.35 2.21
CA TRP A 56 -0.90 -4.55 3.55
C TRP A 56 -0.44 -5.87 4.12
N ILE A 57 0.21 -5.80 5.28
CA ILE A 57 0.91 -6.93 5.89
C ILE A 57 0.50 -7.15 7.34
N ASN A 58 0.50 -8.43 7.75
CA ASN A 58 0.48 -8.89 9.13
C ASN A 58 1.30 -10.19 9.18
N PHE A 59 2.45 -10.18 9.83
CA PHE A 59 3.33 -11.36 9.92
C PHE A 59 2.74 -12.55 10.68
N ASP A 60 1.66 -12.37 11.46
CA ASP A 60 0.98 -13.46 12.14
C ASP A 60 -0.09 -14.11 11.26
N CYS A 61 -0.49 -13.47 10.15
CA CYS A 61 -1.42 -14.03 9.18
C CYS A 61 -0.81 -15.23 8.44
N PRO A 62 -1.43 -16.42 8.42
CA PRO A 62 -0.89 -17.60 7.73
C PRO A 62 -0.75 -17.41 6.22
N TYR A 63 -1.61 -16.61 5.59
CA TYR A 63 -1.48 -16.28 4.17
C TYR A 63 -0.25 -15.40 3.89
N VAL A 64 0.08 -14.44 4.75
CA VAL A 64 1.33 -13.68 4.67
C VAL A 64 2.52 -14.60 4.89
N ARG A 65 2.47 -15.44 5.92
CA ARG A 65 3.54 -16.40 6.21
C ARG A 65 3.84 -17.32 5.03
N LYS A 66 2.82 -17.85 4.32
CA LYS A 66 3.00 -18.63 3.08
C LYS A 66 3.96 -17.94 2.12
N HIS A 67 3.71 -16.67 1.81
CA HIS A 67 4.49 -15.92 0.83
C HIS A 67 5.86 -15.49 1.32
N TYR A 68 6.00 -15.23 2.62
CA TYR A 68 7.29 -14.85 3.20
C TYR A 68 8.19 -16.07 3.44
N GLN A 69 7.67 -17.18 3.96
CA GLN A 69 8.41 -18.40 4.20
C GLN A 69 8.90 -19.08 2.90
N SER A 70 8.09 -19.04 1.85
CA SER A 70 8.47 -19.53 0.52
C SER A 70 9.48 -18.62 -0.19
N GLY A 71 9.69 -17.41 0.33
CA GLY A 71 10.49 -16.39 -0.34
C GLY A 71 9.81 -15.75 -1.54
N ASN A 72 8.52 -15.99 -1.79
CA ASN A 72 7.79 -15.42 -2.94
C ASN A 72 7.79 -13.88 -2.88
N ILE A 73 7.25 -13.27 -1.81
CA ILE A 73 7.25 -11.82 -1.65
C ILE A 73 8.66 -11.25 -1.47
N PRO A 74 9.55 -11.79 -0.62
CA PRO A 74 10.92 -11.30 -0.49
C PRO A 74 11.72 -11.26 -1.80
N LYS A 75 11.55 -12.25 -2.68
CA LYS A 75 12.19 -12.26 -4.00
C LYS A 75 11.62 -11.18 -4.93
N MET A 76 10.29 -10.94 -4.90
CA MET A 76 9.68 -9.83 -5.63
C MET A 76 10.20 -8.48 -5.11
N GLN A 77 10.23 -8.29 -3.81
CA GLN A 77 10.78 -7.09 -3.19
C GLN A 77 12.21 -6.84 -3.67
N ASP A 78 13.10 -7.84 -3.59
CA ASP A 78 14.49 -7.73 -4.04
C ASP A 78 14.59 -7.43 -5.54
N LYS A 79 13.83 -8.15 -6.38
CA LYS A 79 13.81 -7.95 -7.85
C LYS A 79 13.43 -6.52 -8.22
N TYR A 80 12.34 -6.01 -7.65
CA TYR A 80 11.73 -4.77 -8.11
C TYR A 80 12.33 -3.54 -7.43
N THR A 81 12.76 -3.62 -6.18
CA THR A 81 13.45 -2.49 -5.53
C THR A 81 14.80 -2.20 -6.20
N LYS A 82 15.52 -3.22 -6.67
CA LYS A 82 16.73 -3.05 -7.51
C LYS A 82 16.46 -2.36 -8.85
N GLN A 83 15.22 -2.37 -9.32
CA GLN A 83 14.78 -1.68 -10.54
C GLN A 83 14.15 -0.30 -10.25
N GLY A 84 14.29 0.20 -9.02
CA GLY A 84 13.83 1.53 -8.61
C GLY A 84 12.35 1.60 -8.22
N VAL A 85 11.66 0.46 -8.07
CA VAL A 85 10.32 0.40 -7.47
C VAL A 85 10.44 0.63 -5.97
N ILE A 86 9.57 1.46 -5.42
CA ILE A 86 9.46 1.68 -3.98
C ILE A 86 8.45 0.68 -3.41
N TRP A 87 8.87 -0.10 -2.41
CA TRP A 87 7.99 -1.10 -1.78
C TRP A 87 7.72 -0.72 -0.33
N MET A 88 6.47 -0.35 -0.04
CA MET A 88 5.99 0.04 1.28
C MET A 88 5.10 -1.07 1.85
N ALA A 89 5.59 -1.80 2.86
CA ALA A 89 4.78 -2.72 3.64
C ALA A 89 4.06 -1.93 4.74
N ILE A 90 2.73 -2.03 4.85
CA ILE A 90 1.91 -1.22 5.75
C ILE A 90 1.13 -2.13 6.70
N CYS A 91 1.27 -1.90 7.99
CA CYS A 91 0.51 -2.60 9.02
C CYS A 91 -0.53 -1.66 9.64
N SER A 92 -1.82 -1.96 9.40
CA SER A 92 -2.96 -1.21 9.98
C SER A 92 -3.63 -1.97 11.14
N SER A 93 -2.89 -2.86 11.80
CA SER A 93 -3.41 -3.53 13.01
C SER A 93 -3.46 -2.55 14.18
N ALA A 94 -4.65 -2.41 14.78
CA ALA A 94 -4.85 -1.55 15.95
C ALA A 94 -4.04 -2.03 17.16
N PRO A 95 -3.71 -1.14 18.11
CA PRO A 95 -3.00 -1.49 19.33
C PRO A 95 -3.67 -2.67 20.06
N GLY A 96 -2.89 -3.67 20.45
CA GLY A 96 -3.36 -4.88 21.13
C GLY A 96 -4.05 -5.90 20.24
N LYS A 97 -4.15 -5.67 18.93
CA LYS A 97 -4.65 -6.65 17.96
C LYS A 97 -3.51 -7.45 17.33
N GLU A 98 -3.85 -8.61 16.77
CA GLU A 98 -2.92 -9.46 16.03
C GLU A 98 -2.22 -8.67 14.91
N GLY A 99 -0.91 -8.78 14.82
CA GLY A 99 -0.09 -8.04 13.87
C GLY A 99 0.41 -6.69 14.36
N ASN A 100 -0.14 -6.12 15.44
CA ASN A 100 0.43 -4.95 16.10
C ASN A 100 1.61 -5.38 16.98
N LEU A 101 2.76 -5.53 16.36
CA LEU A 101 3.98 -6.03 17.00
C LEU A 101 4.90 -4.86 17.42
N PRO A 102 5.67 -5.04 18.50
CA PRO A 102 6.76 -4.10 18.83
C PRO A 102 7.80 -4.03 17.68
N THR A 103 8.37 -2.86 17.47
CA THR A 103 9.36 -2.60 16.39
C THR A 103 10.50 -3.63 16.37
N GLY A 104 11.01 -4.03 17.54
CA GLY A 104 12.06 -5.05 17.63
C GLY A 104 11.64 -6.41 17.05
N GLU A 105 10.39 -6.82 17.30
CA GLU A 105 9.84 -8.07 16.75
C GLU A 105 9.59 -7.94 15.24
N ILE A 106 9.13 -6.79 14.77
CA ILE A 106 8.97 -6.53 13.33
C ILE A 106 10.33 -6.66 12.62
N LYS A 107 11.38 -5.99 13.13
CA LYS A 107 12.74 -6.08 12.57
C LYS A 107 13.26 -7.52 12.57
N LYS A 108 13.00 -8.29 13.62
CA LYS A 108 13.35 -9.71 13.69
C LYS A 108 12.63 -10.52 12.61
N ARG A 109 11.31 -10.32 12.39
CA ARG A 109 10.54 -11.01 11.34
C ARG A 109 11.01 -10.65 9.94
N ILE A 110 11.30 -9.36 9.68
CA ILE A 110 11.87 -8.92 8.40
C ILE A 110 13.20 -9.64 8.13
N LYS A 111 14.08 -9.71 9.11
CA LYS A 111 15.36 -10.42 8.99
C LYS A 111 15.15 -11.94 8.79
N GLN A 112 14.28 -12.56 9.57
CA GLN A 112 13.95 -13.99 9.51
C GLN A 112 13.47 -14.40 8.12
N TYR A 113 12.61 -13.59 7.50
CA TYR A 113 12.04 -13.87 6.18
C TYR A 113 12.86 -13.28 5.03
N ASN A 114 14.00 -12.65 5.31
CA ASN A 114 14.81 -11.95 4.31
C ASN A 114 14.00 -10.90 3.51
N GLY A 115 13.10 -10.18 4.20
CA GLY A 115 12.29 -9.10 3.60
C GLY A 115 13.18 -8.00 3.04
N LYS A 116 12.81 -7.47 1.86
CA LYS A 116 13.54 -6.45 1.09
C LYS A 116 12.64 -5.26 0.72
N MET A 117 11.57 -5.02 1.48
CA MET A 117 10.75 -3.82 1.35
C MET A 117 11.61 -2.56 1.57
N THR A 118 11.26 -1.47 0.89
CA THR A 118 11.93 -0.17 1.11
C THR A 118 11.58 0.38 2.50
N PHE A 119 10.30 0.28 2.89
CA PHE A 119 9.80 0.75 4.17
C PHE A 119 8.83 -0.27 4.78
N TYR A 120 8.81 -0.32 6.11
CA TYR A 120 7.72 -0.92 6.88
C TYR A 120 7.04 0.17 7.69
N LEU A 121 5.79 0.49 7.34
CA LEU A 121 5.05 1.63 7.84
C LEU A 121 3.99 1.22 8.87
N ILE A 122 3.76 2.07 9.86
CA ILE A 122 2.81 1.84 10.96
C ILE A 122 1.58 2.73 10.77
N ASP A 123 0.42 2.12 10.56
CA ASP A 123 -0.90 2.74 10.43
C ASP A 123 -1.83 2.23 11.54
N SER A 124 -1.44 2.41 12.79
CA SER A 124 -2.12 1.82 13.96
C SER A 124 -3.54 2.36 14.21
N ASP A 125 -3.88 3.54 13.69
CA ASP A 125 -5.24 4.08 13.71
C ASP A 125 -6.10 3.61 12.51
N GLY A 126 -5.47 2.98 11.53
CA GLY A 126 -6.11 2.37 10.36
C GLY A 126 -6.66 3.37 9.35
N LYS A 127 -6.27 4.65 9.44
CA LYS A 127 -6.78 5.69 8.52
C LYS A 127 -6.36 5.44 7.08
N VAL A 128 -5.07 5.14 6.86
CA VAL A 128 -4.55 4.89 5.51
C VAL A 128 -5.14 3.59 4.96
N GLY A 129 -5.22 2.53 5.79
CA GLY A 129 -5.84 1.28 5.38
C GLY A 129 -7.30 1.44 4.96
N LYS A 130 -8.10 2.21 5.71
CA LYS A 130 -9.50 2.52 5.37
C LYS A 130 -9.59 3.37 4.11
N MET A 131 -8.71 4.36 3.94
CA MET A 131 -8.64 5.23 2.76
C MET A 131 -8.35 4.46 1.47
N TYR A 132 -7.47 3.46 1.54
CA TYR A 132 -7.20 2.56 0.40
C TYR A 132 -8.20 1.40 0.28
N GLY A 133 -9.10 1.21 1.23
CA GLY A 133 -10.04 0.10 1.26
C GLY A 133 -9.34 -1.25 1.43
N ALA A 134 -8.23 -1.30 2.17
CA ALA A 134 -7.51 -2.53 2.46
C ALA A 134 -8.37 -3.46 3.33
N LYS A 135 -8.58 -4.70 2.85
CA LYS A 135 -9.53 -5.65 3.47
C LYS A 135 -8.84 -6.82 4.14
N THR A 136 -7.74 -7.29 3.53
CA THR A 136 -7.05 -8.51 3.95
C THR A 136 -5.54 -8.28 4.08
N THR A 137 -4.86 -9.24 4.66
CA THR A 137 -3.41 -9.37 4.60
C THR A 137 -3.07 -10.75 4.02
N PRO A 138 -2.31 -10.82 2.86
CA PRO A 138 -1.84 -9.67 2.10
C PRO A 138 -2.93 -8.98 1.27
N HIS A 139 -2.76 -7.69 0.95
CA HIS A 139 -3.52 -6.94 -0.05
C HIS A 139 -2.58 -5.94 -0.71
N PHE A 140 -2.55 -5.91 -2.04
CA PHE A 140 -1.62 -5.10 -2.81
C PHE A 140 -2.31 -3.96 -3.53
N PHE A 141 -1.63 -2.82 -3.57
CA PHE A 141 -1.98 -1.66 -4.39
C PHE A 141 -0.73 -1.21 -5.11
N ILE A 142 -0.83 -0.93 -6.41
CA ILE A 142 0.31 -0.49 -7.21
C ILE A 142 -0.02 0.85 -7.86
N ILE A 143 0.89 1.79 -7.66
CA ILE A 143 0.80 3.16 -8.16
C ILE A 143 1.86 3.31 -9.25
N ASN A 144 1.48 3.86 -10.41
CA ASN A 144 2.37 4.08 -11.53
C ASN A 144 3.18 5.39 -11.37
N LYS A 145 4.07 5.67 -12.31
CA LYS A 145 4.93 6.86 -12.30
C LYS A 145 4.15 8.18 -12.38
N GLU A 146 2.94 8.15 -12.92
CA GLU A 146 2.03 9.29 -12.99
C GLU A 146 1.24 9.52 -11.69
N GLY A 147 1.54 8.74 -10.62
CA GLY A 147 0.86 8.82 -9.33
C GLY A 147 -0.56 8.23 -9.32
N LYS A 148 -0.95 7.46 -10.35
CA LYS A 148 -2.27 6.84 -10.43
C LYS A 148 -2.25 5.44 -9.85
N LEU A 149 -3.30 5.07 -9.09
CA LEU A 149 -3.54 3.70 -8.66
C LEU A 149 -3.95 2.86 -9.86
N VAL A 150 -3.13 1.87 -10.23
CA VAL A 150 -3.35 1.04 -11.42
C VAL A 150 -3.65 -0.42 -11.11
N TYR A 151 -3.43 -0.85 -9.87
CA TYR A 151 -3.78 -2.19 -9.41
C TYR A 151 -4.24 -2.19 -7.95
N SER A 152 -5.28 -3.00 -7.66
CA SER A 152 -5.72 -3.32 -6.30
C SER A 152 -6.15 -4.77 -6.24
N GLY A 153 -5.56 -5.60 -5.35
CA GLY A 153 -5.98 -6.99 -5.25
C GLY A 153 -5.01 -7.95 -4.58
N ALA A 154 -5.12 -9.21 -4.96
CA ALA A 154 -4.34 -10.32 -4.45
C ALA A 154 -2.89 -10.31 -4.97
N VAL A 155 -2.01 -11.06 -4.31
CA VAL A 155 -0.66 -11.32 -4.84
C VAL A 155 -0.71 -12.27 -6.04
N ASP A 156 -1.55 -13.30 -5.95
CA ASP A 156 -1.70 -14.36 -6.96
C ASP A 156 -3.13 -14.94 -6.99
N ASP A 157 -3.35 -15.98 -7.80
CA ASP A 157 -4.63 -16.67 -8.00
C ASP A 157 -4.86 -17.88 -7.07
N LYS A 158 -4.01 -18.10 -6.05
CA LYS A 158 -4.07 -19.24 -5.13
C LYS A 158 -4.45 -18.85 -3.70
N PRO A 159 -5.74 -18.72 -3.38
CA PRO A 159 -6.23 -18.28 -2.08
C PRO A 159 -6.13 -19.38 -1.00
N SER A 160 -4.95 -19.95 -0.80
CA SER A 160 -4.64 -20.98 0.18
C SER A 160 -3.48 -20.59 1.06
N THR A 161 -3.21 -21.35 2.10
CA THR A 161 -2.02 -21.22 2.95
C THR A 161 -0.92 -22.24 2.59
N ASP A 162 -1.15 -23.06 1.57
CA ASP A 162 -0.18 -24.05 1.10
C ASP A 162 0.94 -23.39 0.29
N ILE A 163 2.17 -23.64 0.70
CA ILE A 163 3.39 -23.12 0.05
C ILE A 163 3.58 -23.75 -1.35
N GLU A 164 3.15 -24.97 -1.54
CA GLU A 164 3.32 -25.68 -2.83
C GLU A 164 2.53 -25.01 -3.96
N ASP A 165 1.42 -24.36 -3.64
CA ASP A 165 0.60 -23.64 -4.63
C ASP A 165 1.35 -22.51 -5.33
N ILE A 166 2.39 -21.95 -4.70
CA ILE A 166 3.19 -20.85 -5.29
C ILE A 166 3.88 -21.31 -6.58
N LYS A 167 4.22 -22.59 -6.71
CA LYS A 167 4.91 -23.13 -7.88
C LYS A 167 4.07 -23.04 -9.15
N SER A 168 2.75 -23.08 -9.02
CA SER A 168 1.79 -23.02 -10.13
C SER A 168 0.94 -21.74 -10.15
N ALA A 169 1.19 -20.82 -9.22
CA ALA A 169 0.39 -19.62 -9.08
C ALA A 169 0.69 -18.61 -10.21
N ARG A 170 -0.38 -18.03 -10.76
CA ARG A 170 -0.29 -16.82 -11.57
C ARG A 170 -0.11 -15.63 -10.65
N ASN A 171 1.05 -15.00 -10.69
CA ASN A 171 1.38 -13.88 -9.81
C ASN A 171 0.98 -12.54 -10.44
N TYR A 172 -0.14 -11.97 -9.99
CA TYR A 172 -0.68 -10.72 -10.52
C TYR A 172 0.24 -9.51 -10.26
N VAL A 173 0.88 -9.44 -9.09
CA VAL A 173 1.78 -8.34 -8.74
C VAL A 173 2.99 -8.31 -9.69
N THR A 174 3.55 -9.49 -10.00
CA THR A 174 4.65 -9.63 -10.97
C THR A 174 4.21 -9.18 -12.36
N GLU A 175 3.06 -9.64 -12.85
CA GLU A 175 2.56 -9.27 -14.18
C GLU A 175 2.34 -7.76 -14.33
N VAL A 176 1.78 -7.12 -13.29
CA VAL A 176 1.55 -5.67 -13.28
C VAL A 176 2.88 -4.92 -13.28
N LEU A 177 3.81 -5.28 -12.40
CA LEU A 177 5.10 -4.59 -12.28
C LEU A 177 5.97 -4.76 -13.54
N ASP A 178 6.04 -5.97 -14.11
CA ASP A 178 6.79 -6.22 -15.34
C ASP A 178 6.20 -5.41 -16.51
N SER A 179 4.86 -5.28 -16.59
CA SER A 179 4.20 -4.45 -17.61
C SER A 179 4.52 -2.97 -17.44
N LEU A 180 4.43 -2.43 -16.21
CA LEU A 180 4.73 -1.02 -15.94
C LEU A 180 6.20 -0.67 -16.20
N LEU A 181 7.12 -1.55 -15.85
CA LEU A 181 8.54 -1.37 -16.11
C LEU A 181 8.87 -1.41 -17.61
N ALA A 182 8.09 -2.18 -18.39
CA ALA A 182 8.17 -2.19 -19.85
C ALA A 182 7.44 -1.01 -20.54
N GLY A 183 6.89 -0.05 -19.77
CA GLY A 183 6.13 1.09 -20.30
C GLY A 183 4.76 0.71 -20.87
N LYS A 184 4.20 -0.43 -20.44
CA LYS A 184 2.90 -0.95 -20.91
C LYS A 184 1.83 -0.79 -19.81
N ASN A 185 0.58 -0.80 -20.25
CA ASN A 185 -0.54 -0.87 -19.31
C ASN A 185 -0.56 -2.22 -18.58
N PRO A 186 -0.99 -2.26 -17.29
CA PRO A 186 -1.12 -3.50 -16.57
C PRO A 186 -2.18 -4.41 -17.19
N PRO A 187 -1.94 -5.74 -17.28
CA PRO A 187 -2.86 -6.69 -17.90
C PRO A 187 -4.11 -6.94 -17.04
N VAL A 188 -4.04 -6.61 -15.77
CA VAL A 188 -5.12 -6.71 -14.79
C VAL A 188 -5.07 -5.53 -13.83
N LYS A 189 -6.22 -4.94 -13.52
CA LYS A 189 -6.31 -3.77 -12.64
C LYS A 189 -6.90 -4.09 -11.26
N VAL A 190 -7.78 -5.07 -11.20
CA VAL A 190 -8.48 -5.45 -9.96
C VAL A 190 -8.58 -6.95 -9.88
N THR A 191 -8.22 -7.51 -8.72
CA THR A 191 -8.49 -8.90 -8.37
C THR A 191 -9.09 -8.99 -6.97
N LYS A 192 -9.72 -10.10 -6.63
CA LYS A 192 -10.27 -10.31 -5.29
C LYS A 192 -9.12 -10.62 -4.31
N PRO A 193 -8.81 -9.75 -3.34
CA PRO A 193 -7.79 -10.05 -2.34
C PRO A 193 -8.26 -11.20 -1.44
N TYR A 194 -7.31 -11.95 -0.91
CA TYR A 194 -7.56 -13.04 0.02
C TYR A 194 -6.62 -12.97 1.22
N GLY A 195 -6.99 -13.57 2.33
CA GLY A 195 -6.18 -13.58 3.55
C GLY A 195 -6.99 -13.28 4.79
N CYS A 196 -6.30 -13.06 5.90
CA CYS A 196 -6.91 -12.62 7.15
C CYS A 196 -7.43 -11.19 7.03
N SER A 197 -8.55 -10.86 7.64
CA SER A 197 -9.02 -9.46 7.69
C SER A 197 -8.00 -8.55 8.36
N VAL A 198 -7.85 -7.33 7.85
CA VAL A 198 -7.06 -6.29 8.53
C VAL A 198 -7.68 -6.05 9.92
N LYS A 199 -6.85 -5.95 10.95
CA LYS A 199 -7.28 -5.86 12.35
C LYS A 199 -7.49 -4.40 12.77
N TYR A 200 -8.37 -3.72 12.07
CA TYR A 200 -8.76 -2.34 12.43
C TYR A 200 -9.35 -2.23 13.85
N LYS A 201 -9.43 -0.96 14.32
CA LYS A 201 -10.09 -0.59 15.55
C LYS A 201 -11.59 -0.82 15.47
#